data_1b0879c86d0b8257b5ce790f6b2e6cd9
#
_entry.id   1b0879c86d0b8257b5ce790f6b2e6cd9
#
_cell.length_a   1.000
_cell.length_b   1.000
_cell.length_c   1.000
_cell.angle_alpha   90.00
_cell.angle_beta   90.00
_cell.angle_gamma   90.00
#
_symmetry.space_group_name_H-M   'P 1'
#
loop_
_entity.id
_entity.type
_entity.pdbx_description
1 polymer ?
#
loop_
_entity_poly.entity_id
_entity_poly.type
_entity_poly.pdbx_seq_one_letter_code
_entity_poly.pdbx_strand_id
1 'polypeptide(L)'
;MSTAETTDIKEVVKQKYGEAALRVKSGGSSCCGATSATGCADPITSNLYDVSQIGQIPEEALLASLGCGNPTALAQLKPGETVLDLGSGGGIDVLLCARRVGPTGKAYGLDMTDEMLALANENKRKAGAENVEFLKGEIESIPLPDNSVDVIISNCVINLSADKDKVLREAFRVLKPGGRFAVSDVVTRGEILPEIRRSVLAWVGCMAGALDENEYRSKLAAAGFEQIEIEPTRVYRAEDARETLSGQGIDVDAIAPQVDGKFLSAFIRAVKPVRETSACCGPTCCN
;
A
#
# COMPACT_ATOMS: atom_id res chain seq x y z
N MET A 1 -3.24 -6.90 -22.15
CA MET A 1 -3.14 -5.42 -22.15
C MET A 1 -1.87 -5.02 -22.88
N SER A 2 -1.95 -4.07 -23.81
CA SER A 2 -0.77 -3.64 -24.58
C SER A 2 0.14 -2.77 -23.72
N THR A 3 1.43 -2.73 -24.05
CA THR A 3 2.44 -1.91 -23.34
C THR A 3 2.10 -0.41 -23.30
N ALA A 4 1.27 0.08 -24.21
CA ALA A 4 0.83 1.47 -24.26
C ALA A 4 -0.21 1.81 -23.17
N GLU A 5 -1.12 0.87 -22.81
CA GLU A 5 -2.11 1.09 -21.73
C GLU A 5 -1.46 1.07 -20.33
N THR A 6 -0.39 0.28 -20.16
CA THR A 6 0.34 0.21 -18.89
C THR A 6 1.12 1.51 -18.57
N THR A 7 1.68 2.15 -19.59
CA THR A 7 2.41 3.41 -19.42
C THR A 7 1.46 4.54 -19.05
N ASP A 8 0.26 4.56 -19.59
CA ASP A 8 -0.75 5.59 -19.33
C ASP A 8 -1.24 5.54 -17.86
N ILE A 9 -1.49 4.35 -17.30
CA ILE A 9 -1.92 4.19 -15.90
C ILE A 9 -0.85 4.72 -14.93
N LYS A 10 0.43 4.40 -15.14
CA LYS A 10 1.53 4.88 -14.29
C LYS A 10 1.65 6.40 -14.31
N GLU A 11 1.60 7.01 -15.47
CA GLU A 11 1.70 8.47 -15.61
C GLU A 11 0.51 9.18 -14.94
N VAL A 12 -0.71 8.65 -15.10
CA VAL A 12 -1.91 9.18 -14.43
C VAL A 12 -1.79 9.08 -12.91
N VAL A 13 -1.33 7.94 -12.39
CA VAL A 13 -1.09 7.74 -10.96
C VAL A 13 -0.03 8.73 -10.47
N LYS A 14 1.12 8.83 -11.16
CA LYS A 14 2.22 9.73 -10.80
C LYS A 14 1.77 11.19 -10.75
N GLN A 15 1.05 11.65 -11.77
CA GLN A 15 0.52 13.01 -11.80
C GLN A 15 -0.43 13.28 -10.63
N LYS A 16 -1.40 12.39 -10.38
CA LYS A 16 -2.39 12.54 -9.31
C LYS A 16 -1.73 12.66 -7.93
N TYR A 17 -0.75 11.80 -7.65
CA TYR A 17 -0.05 11.81 -6.37
C TYR A 17 0.91 13.00 -6.24
N GLY A 18 1.57 13.41 -7.32
CA GLY A 18 2.38 14.63 -7.35
C GLY A 18 1.55 15.88 -7.05
N GLU A 19 0.37 16.01 -7.66
CA GLU A 19 -0.57 17.10 -7.36
C GLU A 19 -1.06 17.09 -5.91
N ALA A 20 -1.30 15.91 -5.32
CA ALA A 20 -1.67 15.77 -3.91
C ALA A 20 -0.56 16.28 -2.99
N ALA A 21 0.70 15.92 -3.23
CA ALA A 21 1.85 16.41 -2.47
C ALA A 21 1.99 17.94 -2.53
N LEU A 22 1.82 18.52 -3.72
CA LEU A 22 1.88 19.97 -3.91
C LEU A 22 0.76 20.72 -3.18
N ARG A 23 -0.46 20.15 -3.15
CA ARG A 23 -1.58 20.72 -2.38
C ARG A 23 -1.29 20.75 -0.88
N VAL A 24 -0.76 19.68 -0.31
CA VAL A 24 -0.38 19.65 1.11
C VAL A 24 0.66 20.72 1.42
N LYS A 25 1.69 20.89 0.58
CA LYS A 25 2.71 21.95 0.74
C LYS A 25 2.15 23.38 0.66
N SER A 26 1.06 23.59 -0.06
CA SER A 26 0.37 24.89 -0.15
C SER A 26 -0.64 25.13 0.98
N GLY A 27 -0.70 24.26 2.00
CA GLY A 27 -1.62 24.38 3.14
C GLY A 27 -3.03 23.83 2.86
N GLY A 28 -3.21 23.08 1.77
CA GLY A 28 -4.44 22.35 1.47
C GLY A 28 -4.44 20.93 1.99
N SER A 29 -5.63 20.32 2.16
CA SER A 29 -5.78 18.89 2.41
C SER A 29 -5.64 18.08 1.11
N SER A 30 -5.05 16.88 1.17
CA SER A 30 -4.89 16.00 -0.01
C SER A 30 -6.17 15.27 -0.41
N CYS A 31 -7.31 15.61 0.18
CA CYS A 31 -8.59 14.97 -0.13
C CYS A 31 -8.86 14.96 -1.62
N CYS A 32 -8.96 13.77 -2.18
CA CYS A 32 -9.29 13.54 -3.59
C CYS A 32 -10.67 14.10 -3.91
N GLY A 33 -10.69 15.27 -4.52
CA GLY A 33 -11.82 15.77 -5.31
C GLY A 33 -13.02 16.26 -4.53
N ALA A 34 -13.25 17.52 -4.67
CA ALA A 34 -14.40 18.36 -4.44
C ALA A 34 -14.24 19.37 -3.29
N THR A 35 -14.37 20.63 -3.69
CA THR A 35 -14.59 21.80 -2.85
C THR A 35 -15.79 21.59 -1.93
N SER A 36 -15.56 21.22 -0.69
CA SER A 36 -16.56 21.41 0.35
C SER A 36 -15.89 21.76 1.68
N ALA A 37 -16.37 22.85 2.27
CA ALA A 37 -15.90 23.45 3.51
C ALA A 37 -16.23 22.64 4.79
N THR A 38 -16.55 21.38 4.64
CA THR A 38 -16.86 20.43 5.73
C THR A 38 -16.05 19.17 5.50
N GLY A 39 -15.19 18.86 6.46
CA GLY A 39 -14.21 17.77 6.55
C GLY A 39 -14.28 16.66 5.51
N CYS A 40 -13.12 16.24 5.03
CA CYS A 40 -12.99 15.08 4.13
C CYS A 40 -13.67 13.84 4.69
N ALA A 41 -14.83 13.53 4.14
CA ALA A 41 -15.57 12.30 4.41
C ALA A 41 -15.29 11.24 3.33
N ASP A 42 -14.01 11.03 2.96
CA ASP A 42 -13.66 9.87 2.14
C ASP A 42 -13.76 8.62 3.02
N PRO A 43 -14.70 7.70 2.73
CA PRO A 43 -14.92 6.51 3.54
C PRO A 43 -13.73 5.55 3.54
N ILE A 44 -12.78 5.70 2.62
CA ILE A 44 -11.62 4.81 2.48
C ILE A 44 -10.48 5.26 3.38
N THR A 45 -10.15 6.55 3.39
CA THR A 45 -8.93 7.09 4.03
C THR A 45 -9.15 7.71 5.41
N SER A 46 -10.38 7.74 5.92
CA SER A 46 -10.70 8.35 7.22
C SER A 46 -10.46 7.41 8.41
N ASN A 47 -9.98 7.96 9.55
CA ASN A 47 -9.84 7.26 10.84
C ASN A 47 -8.91 6.02 10.84
N LEU A 48 -7.83 6.06 10.07
CA LEU A 48 -6.88 4.93 9.95
C LEU A 48 -5.86 4.84 11.09
N TYR A 49 -5.53 5.97 11.70
CA TYR A 49 -4.50 6.07 12.74
C TYR A 49 -5.11 6.55 14.05
N ASP A 50 -4.69 6.00 15.18
CA ASP A 50 -5.17 6.44 16.48
C ASP A 50 -4.49 7.75 16.93
N VAL A 51 -5.09 8.43 17.94
CA VAL A 51 -4.63 9.73 18.44
C VAL A 51 -3.19 9.67 18.96
N SER A 52 -2.77 8.53 19.51
CA SER A 52 -1.41 8.36 20.02
C SER A 52 -0.36 8.29 18.89
N GLN A 53 -0.75 7.79 17.73
CA GLN A 53 0.10 7.74 16.54
C GLN A 53 0.17 9.11 15.85
N ILE A 54 -0.99 9.78 15.72
CA ILE A 54 -1.11 11.11 15.08
C ILE A 54 -0.24 12.14 15.81
N GLY A 55 -0.29 12.18 17.12
CA GLY A 55 0.48 13.13 17.94
C GLY A 55 2.00 12.97 17.87
N GLN A 56 2.49 11.96 17.17
CA GLN A 56 3.91 11.62 17.09
C GLN A 56 4.57 11.92 15.75
N ILE A 57 3.82 12.35 14.75
CA ILE A 57 4.30 12.57 13.38
C ILE A 57 3.92 13.99 12.90
N PRO A 58 4.63 14.56 11.93
CA PRO A 58 4.24 15.82 11.31
C PRO A 58 2.84 15.75 10.69
N GLU A 59 2.04 16.81 10.86
CA GLU A 59 0.68 16.90 10.35
C GLU A 59 0.63 16.72 8.82
N GLU A 60 1.62 17.24 8.12
CA GLU A 60 1.71 17.13 6.65
C GLU A 60 1.89 15.69 6.17
N ALA A 61 2.51 14.82 6.99
CA ALA A 61 2.59 13.39 6.67
C ALA A 61 1.20 12.73 6.76
N LEU A 62 0.41 13.12 7.76
CA LEU A 62 -0.97 12.62 7.91
C LEU A 62 -1.87 13.12 6.78
N LEU A 63 -1.79 14.41 6.45
CA LEU A 63 -2.58 15.03 5.36
C LEU A 63 -2.26 14.46 3.98
N ALA A 64 -1.06 13.93 3.77
CA ALA A 64 -0.65 13.27 2.52
C ALA A 64 -1.00 11.77 2.47
N SER A 65 -1.58 11.20 3.54
CA SER A 65 -1.98 9.79 3.57
C SER A 65 -3.22 9.54 2.70
N LEU A 66 -3.10 8.60 1.77
CA LEU A 66 -4.17 8.18 0.86
C LEU A 66 -4.40 6.65 0.96
N GLY A 67 -3.98 6.03 2.06
CA GLY A 67 -4.12 4.59 2.29
C GLY A 67 -5.52 4.17 2.73
N CYS A 68 -5.75 2.87 2.79
CA CYS A 68 -7.02 2.25 3.20
C CYS A 68 -6.92 1.47 4.52
N GLY A 69 -5.78 1.54 5.22
CA GLY A 69 -5.55 0.83 6.47
C GLY A 69 -4.34 1.35 7.24
N ASN A 70 -3.98 0.65 8.32
CA ASN A 70 -2.80 0.94 9.14
C ASN A 70 -1.86 -0.28 9.15
N PRO A 71 -1.03 -0.46 8.12
CA PRO A 71 -0.15 -1.61 8.01
C PRO A 71 0.90 -1.65 9.13
N THR A 72 1.29 -0.49 9.66
CA THR A 72 2.29 -0.41 10.74
C THR A 72 1.77 -1.01 12.06
N ALA A 73 0.47 -0.87 12.34
CA ALA A 73 -0.13 -1.47 13.54
C ALA A 73 -0.17 -3.00 13.44
N LEU A 74 -0.31 -3.51 12.24
CA LEU A 74 -0.59 -4.90 11.96
C LEU A 74 0.67 -5.73 11.63
N ALA A 75 1.76 -5.07 11.23
CA ALA A 75 3.02 -5.72 10.84
C ALA A 75 3.82 -6.32 12.00
N GLN A 76 3.42 -6.08 13.26
CA GLN A 76 4.08 -6.60 14.48
C GLN A 76 5.61 -6.39 14.46
N LEU A 77 6.04 -5.15 14.19
CA LEU A 77 7.45 -4.80 14.05
C LEU A 77 8.23 -5.03 15.35
N LYS A 78 9.46 -5.52 15.23
CA LYS A 78 10.38 -5.77 16.34
C LYS A 78 11.54 -4.77 16.32
N PRO A 79 12.08 -4.40 17.48
CA PRO A 79 13.30 -3.59 17.54
C PRO A 79 14.44 -4.21 16.72
N GLY A 80 15.15 -3.37 15.98
CA GLY A 80 16.28 -3.78 15.14
C GLY A 80 15.92 -4.28 13.73
N GLU A 81 14.64 -4.43 13.38
CA GLU A 81 14.24 -4.86 12.05
C GLU A 81 14.44 -3.77 11.00
N THR A 82 14.68 -4.20 9.77
CA THR A 82 14.69 -3.37 8.57
C THR A 82 13.35 -3.49 7.87
N VAL A 83 12.64 -2.37 7.70
CA VAL A 83 11.31 -2.30 7.09
C VAL A 83 11.39 -1.56 5.77
N LEU A 84 10.64 -2.00 4.77
CA LEU A 84 10.41 -1.30 3.50
C LEU A 84 8.92 -1.02 3.32
N ASP A 85 8.59 0.24 3.08
CA ASP A 85 7.25 0.69 2.69
C ASP A 85 7.19 0.91 1.17
N LEU A 86 6.30 0.19 0.49
CA LEU A 86 6.08 0.30 -0.95
C LEU A 86 5.05 1.39 -1.24
N GLY A 87 5.48 2.45 -1.91
CA GLY A 87 4.65 3.63 -2.20
C GLY A 87 4.43 4.49 -0.95
N SER A 88 5.54 4.91 -0.35
CA SER A 88 5.56 5.57 0.97
C SER A 88 4.90 6.96 1.02
N GLY A 89 4.60 7.57 -0.13
CA GLY A 89 4.00 8.90 -0.20
C GLY A 89 4.73 9.93 0.65
N GLY A 90 4.00 10.67 1.48
CA GLY A 90 4.55 11.65 2.43
C GLY A 90 5.31 11.07 3.63
N GLY A 91 5.46 9.75 3.71
CA GLY A 91 6.32 9.04 4.66
C GLY A 91 5.70 8.72 6.02
N ILE A 92 4.37 8.79 6.17
CA ILE A 92 3.70 8.53 7.46
C ILE A 92 4.02 7.14 8.03
N ASP A 93 3.82 6.10 7.23
CA ASP A 93 4.03 4.72 7.68
C ASP A 93 5.51 4.42 7.93
N VAL A 94 6.42 5.02 7.14
CA VAL A 94 7.88 4.92 7.33
C VAL A 94 8.32 5.52 8.66
N LEU A 95 7.81 6.71 9.01
CA LEU A 95 8.14 7.39 10.27
C LEU A 95 7.61 6.61 11.48
N LEU A 96 6.42 6.03 11.38
CA LEU A 96 5.87 5.16 12.41
C LEU A 96 6.69 3.87 12.56
N CYS A 97 7.10 3.25 11.43
CA CYS A 97 7.98 2.09 11.44
C CYS A 97 9.33 2.39 12.10
N ALA A 98 9.97 3.49 11.72
CA ALA A 98 11.27 3.90 12.25
C ALA A 98 11.29 4.00 13.79
N ARG A 99 10.20 4.52 14.36
CA ARG A 99 10.04 4.59 15.81
C ARG A 99 9.89 3.21 16.47
N ARG A 100 9.10 2.33 15.83
CA ARG A 100 8.85 0.97 16.37
C ARG A 100 10.08 0.09 16.32
N VAL A 101 10.85 0.16 15.23
CA VAL A 101 12.09 -0.63 15.10
C VAL A 101 13.24 -0.04 15.92
N GLY A 102 13.11 1.21 16.35
CA GLY A 102 14.09 1.87 17.21
C GLY A 102 15.42 2.20 16.51
N PRO A 103 16.41 2.74 17.24
CA PRO A 103 17.64 3.27 16.65
C PRO A 103 18.55 2.22 16.00
N THR A 104 18.38 0.94 16.34
CA THR A 104 19.13 -0.17 15.76
C THR A 104 18.47 -0.77 14.52
N GLY A 105 17.19 -0.43 14.27
CA GLY A 105 16.45 -0.80 13.07
C GLY A 105 16.52 0.28 12.00
N LYS A 106 15.97 -0.02 10.82
CA LYS A 106 15.92 0.91 9.70
C LYS A 106 14.58 0.87 9.00
N ALA A 107 14.09 2.02 8.54
CA ALA A 107 12.89 2.12 7.72
C ALA A 107 13.22 2.77 6.38
N TYR A 108 12.90 2.05 5.30
CA TYR A 108 12.96 2.54 3.93
C TYR A 108 11.57 2.91 3.44
N GLY A 109 11.44 4.04 2.73
CA GLY A 109 10.26 4.40 1.96
C GLY A 109 10.59 4.44 0.49
N LEU A 110 9.86 3.69 -0.34
CA LEU A 110 9.99 3.71 -1.79
C LEU A 110 8.84 4.48 -2.41
N ASP A 111 9.14 5.47 -3.25
CA ASP A 111 8.13 6.17 -4.06
C ASP A 111 8.68 6.54 -5.43
N MET A 112 7.80 6.59 -6.44
CA MET A 112 8.19 6.96 -7.81
C MET A 112 8.07 8.47 -8.07
N THR A 113 7.44 9.23 -7.16
CA THR A 113 7.05 10.62 -7.33
C THR A 113 8.05 11.55 -6.64
N ASP A 114 8.66 12.48 -7.37
CA ASP A 114 9.65 13.42 -6.82
C ASP A 114 9.03 14.34 -5.76
N GLU A 115 7.80 14.79 -5.98
CA GLU A 115 7.04 15.67 -5.08
C GLU A 115 6.75 14.96 -3.74
N MET A 116 6.35 13.68 -3.77
CA MET A 116 6.14 12.88 -2.55
C MET A 116 7.44 12.65 -1.80
N LEU A 117 8.52 12.29 -2.49
CA LEU A 117 9.85 12.12 -1.87
C LEU A 117 10.37 13.41 -1.25
N ALA A 118 10.13 14.56 -1.88
CA ALA A 118 10.50 15.86 -1.32
C ALA A 118 9.71 16.16 -0.03
N LEU A 119 8.41 15.85 0.00
CA LEU A 119 7.57 15.99 1.18
C LEU A 119 8.01 15.02 2.28
N ALA A 120 8.24 13.76 1.94
CA ALA A 120 8.68 12.71 2.87
C ALA A 120 10.02 13.07 3.55
N ASN A 121 10.99 13.59 2.78
CA ASN A 121 12.28 14.05 3.32
C ASN A 121 12.13 15.27 4.24
N GLU A 122 11.20 16.18 3.93
CA GLU A 122 10.87 17.28 4.83
C GLU A 122 10.25 16.77 6.15
N ASN A 123 9.31 15.84 6.07
CA ASN A 123 8.69 15.21 7.23
C ASN A 123 9.70 14.43 8.07
N LYS A 124 10.62 13.70 7.44
CA LYS A 124 11.76 13.05 8.10
C LYS A 124 12.58 14.06 8.92
N ARG A 125 12.93 15.20 8.32
CA ARG A 125 13.71 16.25 8.99
C ARG A 125 12.94 16.86 10.17
N LYS A 126 11.64 17.14 10.01
CA LYS A 126 10.77 17.66 11.09
C LYS A 126 10.66 16.66 12.25
N ALA A 127 10.57 15.37 11.94
CA ALA A 127 10.47 14.29 12.91
C ALA A 127 11.81 13.93 13.59
N GLY A 128 12.95 14.44 13.11
CA GLY A 128 14.29 14.07 13.59
C GLY A 128 14.61 12.58 13.41
N ALA A 129 14.06 11.92 12.39
CA ALA A 129 14.20 10.48 12.20
C ALA A 129 15.50 10.15 11.45
N GLU A 130 16.52 9.70 12.18
CA GLU A 130 17.85 9.38 11.61
C GLU A 130 17.90 8.01 10.93
N ASN A 131 17.10 7.05 11.39
CA ASN A 131 17.03 5.68 10.89
C ASN A 131 16.03 5.49 9.72
N VAL A 132 15.72 6.58 9.00
CA VAL A 132 14.83 6.59 7.83
C VAL A 132 15.62 6.91 6.57
N GLU A 133 15.29 6.26 5.47
CA GLU A 133 15.81 6.58 4.13
C GLU A 133 14.69 6.47 3.09
N PHE A 134 14.55 7.51 2.24
CA PHE A 134 13.62 7.49 1.13
C PHE A 134 14.34 7.23 -0.19
N LEU A 135 13.81 6.28 -0.96
CA LEU A 135 14.36 5.79 -2.21
C LEU A 135 13.44 6.18 -3.36
N LYS A 136 14.00 6.70 -4.45
CA LYS A 136 13.26 6.89 -5.69
C LYS A 136 13.28 5.60 -6.50
N GLY A 137 12.10 5.11 -6.87
CA GLY A 137 12.00 3.91 -7.69
C GLY A 137 10.55 3.44 -7.83
N GLU A 138 10.37 2.41 -8.62
CA GLU A 138 9.08 1.76 -8.87
C GLU A 138 8.99 0.47 -8.05
N ILE A 139 7.78 0.13 -7.59
CA ILE A 139 7.54 -1.09 -6.80
C ILE A 139 7.75 -2.37 -7.63
N GLU A 140 7.72 -2.27 -8.96
CA GLU A 140 8.06 -3.34 -9.90
C GLU A 140 9.56 -3.53 -10.12
N SER A 141 10.41 -2.63 -9.54
CA SER A 141 11.89 -2.70 -9.64
C SER A 141 12.52 -2.03 -8.43
N ILE A 142 12.50 -2.73 -7.31
CA ILE A 142 12.91 -2.21 -6.00
C ILE A 142 14.44 -2.02 -5.98
N PRO A 143 14.95 -0.79 -5.70
CA PRO A 143 16.39 -0.49 -5.73
C PRO A 143 17.11 -0.95 -4.44
N LEU A 144 16.83 -2.15 -3.99
CA LEU A 144 17.45 -2.81 -2.84
C LEU A 144 17.98 -4.18 -3.23
N PRO A 145 19.07 -4.66 -2.57
CA PRO A 145 19.59 -6.00 -2.79
C PRO A 145 18.60 -7.10 -2.39
N ASP A 146 18.83 -8.30 -2.91
CA ASP A 146 18.13 -9.51 -2.47
C ASP A 146 18.32 -9.71 -0.96
N ASN A 147 17.27 -10.21 -0.27
CA ASN A 147 17.34 -10.58 1.13
C ASN A 147 17.84 -9.45 2.06
N SER A 148 17.43 -8.21 1.82
CA SER A 148 17.89 -7.01 2.53
C SER A 148 16.96 -6.51 3.61
N VAL A 149 15.65 -6.85 3.55
CA VAL A 149 14.65 -6.33 4.49
C VAL A 149 13.94 -7.45 5.25
N ASP A 150 13.58 -7.17 6.50
CA ASP A 150 12.89 -8.12 7.38
C ASP A 150 11.37 -8.06 7.18
N VAL A 151 10.85 -6.87 6.88
CA VAL A 151 9.41 -6.64 6.72
C VAL A 151 9.15 -5.73 5.53
N ILE A 152 8.15 -6.08 4.73
CA ILE A 152 7.55 -5.19 3.74
C ILE A 152 6.18 -4.79 4.22
N ILE A 153 5.89 -3.49 4.16
CA ILE A 153 4.57 -2.93 4.31
C ILE A 153 4.14 -2.21 3.02
N SER A 154 2.86 -1.98 2.86
CA SER A 154 2.28 -1.11 1.83
C SER A 154 0.86 -0.73 2.22
N ASN A 155 0.39 0.42 1.75
CA ASN A 155 -0.94 0.92 2.05
C ASN A 155 -1.66 1.36 0.77
N CYS A 156 -2.46 0.47 0.18
CA CYS A 156 -3.26 0.67 -1.04
C CYS A 156 -2.45 1.00 -2.32
N VAL A 157 -1.19 0.61 -2.41
CA VAL A 157 -0.33 0.94 -3.55
C VAL A 157 -0.22 -0.19 -4.57
N ILE A 158 -0.24 -1.45 -4.13
CA ILE A 158 -0.08 -2.61 -5.03
C ILE A 158 -1.20 -2.66 -6.07
N ASN A 159 -2.40 -2.25 -5.68
CA ASN A 159 -3.54 -2.15 -6.59
C ASN A 159 -3.33 -1.16 -7.75
N LEU A 160 -2.47 -0.17 -7.59
CA LEU A 160 -2.16 0.82 -8.62
C LEU A 160 -1.19 0.29 -9.69
N SER A 161 -0.47 -0.80 -9.42
CA SER A 161 0.41 -1.42 -10.40
C SER A 161 -0.37 -2.18 -11.48
N ALA A 162 0.09 -2.05 -12.70
CA ALA A 162 -0.41 -2.85 -13.83
C ALA A 162 0.19 -4.27 -13.87
N ASP A 163 1.37 -4.48 -13.26
CA ASP A 163 2.07 -5.76 -13.19
C ASP A 163 2.28 -6.19 -11.72
N LYS A 164 1.20 -6.62 -11.10
CA LYS A 164 1.21 -7.08 -9.71
C LYS A 164 2.06 -8.32 -9.49
N ASP A 165 2.18 -9.18 -10.49
CA ASP A 165 3.05 -10.36 -10.40
C ASP A 165 4.52 -9.95 -10.27
N LYS A 166 4.93 -8.90 -11.00
CA LYS A 166 6.29 -8.36 -10.89
C LYS A 166 6.52 -7.70 -9.53
N VAL A 167 5.54 -6.95 -9.02
CA VAL A 167 5.60 -6.36 -7.67
C VAL A 167 5.81 -7.43 -6.60
N LEU A 168 5.02 -8.49 -6.64
CA LEU A 168 5.10 -9.55 -5.63
C LEU A 168 6.41 -10.35 -5.75
N ARG A 169 6.94 -10.56 -6.96
CA ARG A 169 8.28 -11.17 -7.15
C ARG A 169 9.38 -10.28 -6.60
N GLU A 170 9.34 -8.96 -6.83
CA GLU A 170 10.31 -8.02 -6.28
C GLU A 170 10.23 -7.93 -4.75
N ALA A 171 9.02 -7.89 -4.19
CA ALA A 171 8.81 -7.97 -2.74
C ALA A 171 9.42 -9.26 -2.17
N PHE A 172 9.17 -10.39 -2.81
CA PHE A 172 9.78 -11.66 -2.41
C PHE A 172 11.31 -11.64 -2.51
N ARG A 173 11.86 -11.06 -3.57
CA ARG A 173 13.31 -10.96 -3.80
C ARG A 173 14.01 -10.22 -2.67
N VAL A 174 13.52 -9.03 -2.31
CA VAL A 174 14.20 -8.18 -1.31
C VAL A 174 13.96 -8.62 0.14
N LEU A 175 12.89 -9.37 0.43
CA LEU A 175 12.67 -9.96 1.76
C LEU A 175 13.74 -10.99 2.09
N LYS A 176 14.24 -10.97 3.32
CA LYS A 176 15.07 -12.03 3.89
C LYS A 176 14.28 -13.33 4.03
N PRO A 177 14.92 -14.51 4.00
CA PRO A 177 14.27 -15.76 4.44
C PRO A 177 13.65 -15.59 5.84
N GLY A 178 12.41 -15.98 6.03
CA GLY A 178 11.63 -15.73 7.25
C GLY A 178 11.04 -14.32 7.35
N GLY A 179 11.33 -13.44 6.39
CA GLY A 179 10.78 -12.09 6.33
C GLY A 179 9.29 -12.07 6.05
N ARG A 180 8.62 -11.00 6.49
CA ARG A 180 7.16 -10.85 6.47
C ARG A 180 6.72 -9.82 5.44
N PHE A 181 5.68 -10.17 4.71
CA PHE A 181 4.89 -9.28 3.87
C PHE A 181 3.60 -8.95 4.64
N ALA A 182 3.32 -7.67 4.88
CA ALA A 182 2.24 -7.21 5.75
C ALA A 182 1.64 -5.90 5.21
N VAL A 183 0.67 -6.03 4.30
CA VAL A 183 0.12 -4.89 3.56
C VAL A 183 -1.37 -4.69 3.82
N SER A 184 -1.82 -3.45 3.75
CA SER A 184 -3.22 -3.10 3.72
C SER A 184 -3.62 -2.73 2.29
N ASP A 185 -4.62 -3.43 1.75
CA ASP A 185 -5.07 -3.19 0.38
C ASP A 185 -6.58 -3.41 0.25
N VAL A 186 -7.19 -2.84 -0.79
CA VAL A 186 -8.58 -3.16 -1.14
C VAL A 186 -8.59 -4.46 -1.94
N VAL A 187 -9.47 -5.37 -1.54
CA VAL A 187 -9.74 -6.61 -2.24
C VAL A 187 -11.21 -6.70 -2.63
N THR A 188 -11.52 -7.58 -3.58
CA THR A 188 -12.90 -7.90 -3.93
C THR A 188 -13.24 -9.33 -3.52
N ARG A 189 -14.52 -9.56 -3.27
CA ARG A 189 -15.08 -10.87 -2.94
C ARG A 189 -16.18 -11.22 -3.92
N GLY A 190 -15.96 -12.31 -4.66
CA GLY A 190 -16.87 -12.76 -5.69
C GLY A 190 -16.78 -11.95 -6.99
N GLU A 191 -17.58 -12.33 -7.96
CA GLU A 191 -17.54 -11.76 -9.31
C GLU A 191 -18.10 -10.32 -9.31
N ILE A 192 -17.33 -9.41 -9.89
CA ILE A 192 -17.72 -8.04 -10.17
C ILE A 192 -17.74 -7.85 -11.68
N LEU A 193 -18.89 -7.46 -12.21
CA LEU A 193 -19.05 -7.25 -13.64
C LEU A 193 -18.04 -6.21 -14.16
N PRO A 194 -17.42 -6.44 -15.33
CA PRO A 194 -16.41 -5.55 -15.90
C PRO A 194 -16.89 -4.10 -16.08
N GLU A 195 -18.19 -3.90 -16.34
CA GLU A 195 -18.78 -2.57 -16.51
C GLU A 195 -18.81 -1.78 -15.19
N ILE A 196 -19.14 -2.47 -14.08
CA ILE A 196 -19.15 -1.87 -12.75
C ILE A 196 -17.73 -1.61 -12.30
N ARG A 197 -16.81 -2.55 -12.52
CA ARG A 197 -15.40 -2.34 -12.25
C ARG A 197 -14.91 -1.09 -12.99
N ARG A 198 -15.26 -0.86 -14.25
CA ARG A 198 -14.90 0.34 -15.02
C ARG A 198 -15.52 1.62 -14.47
N SER A 199 -16.80 1.64 -14.11
CA SER A 199 -17.45 2.84 -13.58
C SER A 199 -16.96 3.20 -12.17
N VAL A 200 -16.73 2.21 -11.32
CA VAL A 200 -16.09 2.39 -10.00
C VAL A 200 -14.63 2.80 -10.15
N LEU A 201 -13.93 2.33 -11.19
CA LEU A 201 -12.53 2.63 -11.50
C LEU A 201 -12.27 4.10 -11.83
N ALA A 202 -13.17 4.72 -12.56
CA ALA A 202 -13.07 6.15 -12.84
C ALA A 202 -13.21 6.98 -11.55
N TRP A 203 -13.65 6.33 -10.47
CA TRP A 203 -14.18 7.00 -9.32
C TRP A 203 -13.30 6.93 -8.06
N VAL A 204 -12.67 5.80 -7.77
CA VAL A 204 -11.80 5.62 -6.60
C VAL A 204 -10.50 4.92 -7.04
N GLY A 205 -9.42 5.68 -7.19
CA GLY A 205 -8.15 5.18 -7.74
C GLY A 205 -7.62 3.88 -7.10
N CYS A 206 -7.93 3.61 -5.83
CA CYS A 206 -7.49 2.40 -5.13
C CYS A 206 -8.33 1.15 -5.46
N MET A 207 -9.58 1.31 -5.92
CA MET A 207 -10.46 0.18 -6.26
C MET A 207 -10.24 -0.34 -7.69
N ALA A 208 -9.58 0.46 -8.52
CA ALA A 208 -9.38 0.18 -9.95
C ALA A 208 -8.68 -1.14 -10.21
N GLY A 209 -7.67 -1.43 -9.46
CA GLY A 209 -6.89 -2.64 -9.60
C GLY A 209 -7.11 -3.66 -8.50
N ALA A 210 -8.16 -3.51 -7.67
CA ALA A 210 -8.43 -4.44 -6.58
C ALA A 210 -8.57 -5.87 -7.10
N LEU A 211 -7.75 -6.76 -6.56
CA LEU A 211 -7.78 -8.18 -6.87
C LEU A 211 -8.90 -8.87 -6.08
N ASP A 212 -9.49 -9.92 -6.66
CA ASP A 212 -10.24 -10.89 -5.88
C ASP A 212 -9.33 -11.54 -4.82
N GLU A 213 -9.87 -11.81 -3.63
CA GLU A 213 -9.07 -12.35 -2.51
C GLU A 213 -8.38 -13.69 -2.86
N ASN A 214 -9.00 -14.53 -3.69
CA ASN A 214 -8.40 -15.79 -4.13
C ASN A 214 -7.32 -15.56 -5.18
N GLU A 215 -7.50 -14.58 -6.08
CA GLU A 215 -6.49 -14.18 -7.05
C GLU A 215 -5.26 -13.63 -6.33
N TYR A 216 -5.45 -12.76 -5.30
CA TYR A 216 -4.34 -12.22 -4.52
C TYR A 216 -3.55 -13.33 -3.83
N ARG A 217 -4.26 -14.28 -3.19
CA ARG A 217 -3.66 -15.47 -2.58
C ARG A 217 -2.86 -16.30 -3.58
N SER A 218 -3.42 -16.53 -4.77
CA SER A 218 -2.77 -17.31 -5.83
C SER A 218 -1.50 -16.64 -6.34
N LYS A 219 -1.51 -15.30 -6.53
CA LYS A 219 -0.36 -14.53 -6.96
C LYS A 219 0.77 -14.52 -5.92
N LEU A 220 0.43 -14.38 -4.62
CA LEU A 220 1.41 -14.48 -3.53
C LEU A 220 2.06 -15.89 -3.51
N ALA A 221 1.27 -16.95 -3.61
CA ALA A 221 1.78 -18.31 -3.66
C ALA A 221 2.68 -18.53 -4.89
N ALA A 222 2.29 -18.01 -6.07
CA ALA A 222 3.09 -18.07 -7.29
C ALA A 222 4.43 -17.32 -7.18
N ALA A 223 4.49 -16.25 -6.39
CA ALA A 223 5.73 -15.53 -6.08
C ALA A 223 6.63 -16.27 -5.07
N GLY A 224 6.12 -17.33 -4.42
CA GLY A 224 6.86 -18.16 -3.47
C GLY A 224 6.55 -17.91 -2.00
N PHE A 225 5.58 -17.06 -1.70
CA PHE A 225 5.14 -16.81 -0.32
C PHE A 225 4.34 -17.98 0.25
N GLU A 226 4.47 -18.16 1.55
CA GLU A 226 3.73 -19.16 2.36
C GLU A 226 2.98 -18.46 3.49
N GLN A 227 2.15 -19.20 4.23
CA GLN A 227 1.35 -18.70 5.38
C GLN A 227 0.52 -17.47 4.99
N ILE A 228 -0.16 -17.56 3.84
CA ILE A 228 -0.90 -16.44 3.27
C ILE A 228 -2.25 -16.28 3.99
N GLU A 229 -2.44 -15.14 4.65
CA GLU A 229 -3.67 -14.76 5.32
C GLU A 229 -4.22 -13.48 4.70
N ILE A 230 -5.53 -13.42 4.50
CA ILE A 230 -6.25 -12.22 4.07
C ILE A 230 -7.38 -12.00 5.08
N GLU A 231 -7.26 -10.96 5.86
CA GLU A 231 -8.17 -10.61 6.95
C GLU A 231 -8.92 -9.32 6.60
N PRO A 232 -10.23 -9.38 6.34
CA PRO A 232 -11.02 -8.18 6.10
C PRO A 232 -11.02 -7.28 7.35
N THR A 233 -10.70 -6.01 7.14
CA THR A 233 -10.69 -4.99 8.21
C THR A 233 -11.88 -4.05 8.11
N ARG A 234 -12.41 -3.84 6.89
CA ARG A 234 -13.59 -3.02 6.62
C ARG A 234 -14.32 -3.53 5.38
N VAL A 235 -15.64 -3.55 5.44
CA VAL A 235 -16.51 -3.87 4.30
C VAL A 235 -17.13 -2.55 3.81
N TYR A 236 -16.96 -2.25 2.53
CA TYR A 236 -17.55 -1.05 1.92
C TYR A 236 -18.97 -1.34 1.43
N ARG A 237 -19.89 -0.42 1.73
CA ARG A 237 -21.26 -0.45 1.25
C ARG A 237 -21.49 0.68 0.26
N ALA A 238 -22.35 0.46 -0.71
CA ALA A 238 -22.73 1.49 -1.67
C ALA A 238 -23.30 2.75 -0.98
N GLU A 239 -24.00 2.55 0.14
CA GLU A 239 -24.56 3.62 0.95
C GLU A 239 -23.50 4.54 1.56
N ASP A 240 -22.35 4.01 1.96
CA ASP A 240 -21.25 4.79 2.55
C ASP A 240 -20.67 5.84 1.55
N ALA A 241 -20.88 5.60 0.26
CA ALA A 241 -20.43 6.47 -0.81
C ALA A 241 -21.56 7.21 -1.55
N ARG A 242 -22.81 7.12 -1.08
CA ARG A 242 -24.02 7.63 -1.75
C ARG A 242 -23.89 9.10 -2.16
N GLU A 243 -23.52 9.99 -1.24
CA GLU A 243 -23.42 11.42 -1.53
C GLU A 243 -22.43 11.71 -2.65
N THR A 244 -21.27 11.09 -2.57
CA THR A 244 -20.20 11.30 -3.54
C THR A 244 -20.57 10.70 -4.91
N LEU A 245 -21.17 9.50 -4.96
CA LEU A 245 -21.61 8.83 -6.19
C LEU A 245 -22.72 9.60 -6.89
N SER A 246 -23.72 10.03 -6.12
CA SER A 246 -24.84 10.81 -6.65
C SER A 246 -24.38 12.16 -7.18
N GLY A 247 -23.39 12.80 -6.52
CA GLY A 247 -22.77 14.05 -6.99
C GLY A 247 -22.05 13.93 -8.33
N GLN A 248 -21.69 12.71 -8.74
CA GLN A 248 -21.09 12.40 -10.04
C GLN A 248 -22.11 11.85 -11.07
N GLY A 249 -23.39 11.86 -10.72
CA GLY A 249 -24.47 11.40 -11.61
C GLY A 249 -24.60 9.88 -11.68
N ILE A 250 -24.04 9.14 -10.72
CA ILE A 250 -24.16 7.68 -10.64
C ILE A 250 -25.41 7.31 -9.83
N ASP A 251 -26.26 6.48 -10.41
CA ASP A 251 -27.43 5.91 -9.73
C ASP A 251 -26.98 4.80 -8.78
N VAL A 252 -26.89 5.14 -7.49
CA VAL A 252 -26.40 4.23 -6.44
C VAL A 252 -27.34 3.04 -6.26
N ASP A 253 -28.64 3.23 -6.38
CA ASP A 253 -29.62 2.15 -6.20
C ASP A 253 -29.52 1.12 -7.33
N ALA A 254 -29.17 1.55 -8.54
CA ALA A 254 -28.93 0.65 -9.68
C ALA A 254 -27.68 -0.21 -9.52
N ILE A 255 -26.60 0.34 -8.89
CA ILE A 255 -25.33 -0.38 -8.75
C ILE A 255 -25.20 -1.14 -7.42
N ALA A 256 -25.91 -0.70 -6.36
CA ALA A 256 -25.80 -1.28 -5.02
C ALA A 256 -25.93 -2.83 -5.01
N PRO A 257 -26.91 -3.46 -5.66
CA PRO A 257 -27.05 -4.92 -5.64
C PRO A 257 -25.82 -5.66 -6.17
N GLN A 258 -24.98 -4.98 -6.95
CA GLN A 258 -23.83 -5.57 -7.63
C GLN A 258 -22.50 -5.29 -6.93
N VAL A 259 -22.42 -4.25 -6.08
CA VAL A 259 -21.18 -3.82 -5.42
C VAL A 259 -21.23 -3.91 -3.89
N ASP A 260 -22.43 -3.92 -3.30
CA ASP A 260 -22.61 -3.84 -1.87
C ASP A 260 -21.95 -5.03 -1.14
N GLY A 261 -21.03 -4.70 -0.24
CA GLY A 261 -20.29 -5.71 0.51
C GLY A 261 -19.27 -6.53 -0.29
N LYS A 262 -19.04 -6.21 -1.56
CA LYS A 262 -18.08 -6.92 -2.41
C LYS A 262 -16.68 -6.29 -2.42
N PHE A 263 -16.54 -5.06 -1.99
CA PHE A 263 -15.25 -4.39 -1.81
C PHE A 263 -14.92 -4.34 -0.33
N LEU A 264 -13.68 -4.69 0.01
CA LEU A 264 -13.22 -4.77 1.39
C LEU A 264 -11.82 -4.19 1.50
N SER A 265 -11.54 -3.39 2.54
CA SER A 265 -10.17 -3.25 2.99
C SER A 265 -9.78 -4.56 3.67
N ALA A 266 -8.60 -5.04 3.36
CA ALA A 266 -8.07 -6.24 3.97
C ALA A 266 -6.61 -6.04 4.39
N PHE A 267 -6.24 -6.71 5.47
CA PHE A 267 -4.87 -6.89 5.85
C PHE A 267 -4.35 -8.21 5.30
N ILE A 268 -3.31 -8.15 4.49
CA ILE A 268 -2.74 -9.28 3.78
C ILE A 268 -1.38 -9.58 4.38
N ARG A 269 -1.21 -10.79 4.90
CA ARG A 269 0.04 -11.30 5.48
C ARG A 269 0.56 -12.47 4.67
N ALA A 270 1.88 -12.54 4.54
CA ALA A 270 2.56 -13.70 3.97
C ALA A 270 4.00 -13.74 4.48
N VAL A 271 4.64 -14.89 4.38
CA VAL A 271 6.02 -15.10 4.85
C VAL A 271 6.85 -15.66 3.70
N LYS A 272 8.08 -15.14 3.54
CA LYS A 272 9.09 -15.77 2.70
C LYS A 272 9.65 -16.97 3.45
N PRO A 273 9.53 -18.20 2.94
CA PRO A 273 9.99 -19.39 3.66
C PRO A 273 11.49 -19.35 3.92
N VAL A 274 11.89 -19.88 5.06
CA VAL A 274 13.30 -20.22 5.33
C VAL A 274 13.58 -21.51 4.57
N ARG A 275 14.23 -21.42 3.42
CA ARG A 275 14.72 -22.65 2.76
C ARG A 275 15.90 -23.15 3.59
N GLU A 276 15.71 -24.26 4.29
CA GLU A 276 16.85 -25.02 4.78
C GLU A 276 17.67 -25.41 3.57
N THR A 277 18.90 -24.90 3.49
CA THR A 277 19.88 -25.46 2.59
C THR A 277 20.10 -26.89 3.08
N SER A 278 19.43 -27.85 2.44
CA SER A 278 19.77 -29.26 2.65
C SER A 278 21.25 -29.35 2.32
N ALA A 279 22.07 -29.44 3.37
CA ALA A 279 23.47 -29.73 3.25
C ALA A 279 23.58 -31.09 2.57
N CYS A 280 23.73 -31.07 1.26
CA CYS A 280 24.03 -32.25 0.46
C CYS A 280 25.49 -32.58 0.64
N CYS A 281 25.87 -33.08 1.83
CA CYS A 281 27.15 -33.74 2.09
C CYS A 281 27.02 -34.62 3.34
N GLY A 282 26.35 -35.75 3.19
CA GLY A 282 26.66 -36.87 4.04
C GLY A 282 28.06 -37.44 3.67
N PRO A 283 28.82 -38.04 4.62
CA PRO A 283 30.18 -38.48 4.41
C PRO A 283 30.35 -39.67 3.43
N THR A 284 29.36 -39.97 2.62
CA THR A 284 29.32 -41.12 1.70
C THR A 284 29.26 -40.75 0.21
N CYS A 285 29.40 -39.47 -0.20
CA CYS A 285 29.33 -39.08 -1.60
C CYS A 285 30.73 -38.91 -2.28
N CYS A 286 31.80 -39.40 -1.65
CA CYS A 286 33.14 -39.48 -2.29
C CYS A 286 33.67 -40.90 -2.16
N ASN A 287 33.20 -41.79 -3.02
CA ASN A 287 33.89 -43.05 -3.42
C ASN A 287 33.61 -43.28 -4.89
#